data_4455717bda62ecb310f530a1e2c382e6
#
_entry.id   4455717bda62ecb310f530a1e2c382e6
#
_cell.length_a   1.000
_cell.length_b   1.000
_cell.length_c   1.000
_cell.angle_alpha   90.00
_cell.angle_beta   90.00
_cell.angle_gamma   90.00
#
_symmetry.space_group_name_H-M   'P 1'
#
loop_
_entity.id
_entity.type
_entity.pdbx_description
1 polymer ?
#
loop_
_entity_poly.entity_id
_entity_poly.type
_entity_poly.pdbx_seq_one_letter_code
_entity_poly.pdbx_strand_id
1 'polypeptide(L)'
;MKKILIVEDDKDISIELKALLENSGYGASILTDFKNASDEILRNEPDLVLLDINIPYMNGEMLLRDLRQKTDVPVIMVTSRDSEADEVLSMSYGADDYITKPYNPTILLLRINALLKRAAASSANNNTFYREMEILPQKGVIKYNDGRDEMLLTKNEMTIFMCLLAKKDRIVSRDELMTELWNNEEYLNDNALTVNISRLRARFKDIGIEDVIETRKGQGYILV
;
A
#
# COMPACT_ATOMS: atom_id res chain seq x y z
N MET A 1 10.48 3.96 17.08
CA MET A 1 9.54 2.82 17.23
C MET A 1 8.27 3.20 16.49
N LYS A 2 7.76 2.34 15.59
CA LYS A 2 6.54 2.61 14.83
C LYS A 2 5.33 2.60 15.74
N LYS A 3 4.44 3.60 15.59
CA LYS A 3 3.25 3.80 16.43
C LYS A 3 2.00 3.25 15.71
N ILE A 4 1.25 2.40 16.40
CA ILE A 4 -0.01 1.84 15.89
C ILE A 4 -1.14 2.32 16.80
N LEU A 5 -2.18 2.90 16.22
CA LEU A 5 -3.38 3.29 16.93
C LEU A 5 -4.47 2.23 16.73
N ILE A 6 -5.07 1.79 17.82
CA ILE A 6 -6.16 0.81 17.83
C ILE A 6 -7.47 1.57 18.04
N VAL A 7 -8.40 1.41 17.10
CA VAL A 7 -9.76 1.95 17.14
C VAL A 7 -10.73 0.78 17.27
N GLU A 8 -10.97 0.37 18.50
CA GLU A 8 -11.74 -0.81 18.91
C GLU A 8 -12.46 -0.46 20.21
N ASP A 9 -13.77 -0.66 20.27
CA ASP A 9 -14.59 -0.32 21.45
C ASP A 9 -14.65 -1.46 22.48
N ASP A 10 -14.42 -2.70 22.05
CA ASP A 10 -14.26 -3.82 22.97
C ASP A 10 -12.93 -3.70 23.71
N LYS A 11 -13.04 -3.51 25.03
CA LYS A 11 -11.87 -3.29 25.92
C LYS A 11 -10.96 -4.50 25.98
N ASP A 12 -11.52 -5.71 25.97
CA ASP A 12 -10.72 -6.93 26.09
C ASP A 12 -9.92 -7.15 24.80
N ILE A 13 -10.55 -6.97 23.65
CA ILE A 13 -9.90 -7.05 22.34
C ILE A 13 -8.84 -5.95 22.19
N SER A 14 -9.15 -4.71 22.56
CA SER A 14 -8.21 -3.60 22.41
C SER A 14 -6.97 -3.76 23.31
N ILE A 15 -7.13 -4.29 24.55
CA ILE A 15 -6.02 -4.59 25.45
C ILE A 15 -5.18 -5.75 24.93
N GLU A 16 -5.81 -6.82 24.44
CA GLU A 16 -5.10 -7.97 23.84
C GLU A 16 -4.28 -7.55 22.62
N LEU A 17 -4.89 -6.78 21.69
CA LEU A 17 -4.19 -6.20 20.53
C LEU A 17 -3.02 -5.34 20.95
N LYS A 18 -3.20 -4.47 21.94
CA LYS A 18 -2.14 -3.62 22.45
C LYS A 18 -0.97 -4.44 22.97
N ALA A 19 -1.23 -5.45 23.80
CA ALA A 19 -0.19 -6.33 24.33
C ALA A 19 0.55 -7.09 23.21
N LEU A 20 -0.18 -7.60 22.21
CA LEU A 20 0.40 -8.27 21.05
C LEU A 20 1.37 -7.35 20.28
N LEU A 21 0.95 -6.13 20.00
CA LEU A 21 1.75 -5.15 19.27
C LEU A 21 2.99 -4.71 20.05
N GLU A 22 2.84 -4.42 21.35
CA GLU A 22 3.96 -4.03 22.21
C GLU A 22 4.99 -5.16 22.35
N ASN A 23 4.55 -6.41 22.52
CA ASN A 23 5.42 -7.58 22.54
C ASN A 23 6.14 -7.82 21.19
N SER A 24 5.57 -7.29 20.10
CA SER A 24 6.15 -7.37 18.76
C SER A 24 7.05 -6.18 18.41
N GLY A 25 7.32 -5.27 19.37
CA GLY A 25 8.24 -4.15 19.20
C GLY A 25 7.62 -2.89 18.59
N TYR A 26 6.29 -2.78 18.54
CA TYR A 26 5.58 -1.58 18.14
C TYR A 26 5.20 -0.71 19.37
N GLY A 27 5.01 0.59 19.17
CA GLY A 27 4.28 1.41 20.13
C GLY A 27 2.79 1.28 19.85
N ALA A 28 1.97 0.95 20.86
CA ALA A 28 0.54 0.80 20.66
C ALA A 28 -0.25 1.72 21.59
N SER A 29 -1.24 2.41 21.04
CA SER A 29 -2.20 3.23 21.78
C SER A 29 -3.63 2.84 21.38
N ILE A 30 -4.57 3.05 22.30
CA ILE A 30 -5.99 2.77 22.07
C ILE A 30 -6.71 4.12 22.01
N LEU A 31 -7.58 4.29 21.00
CA LEU A 31 -8.43 5.46 20.87
C LEU A 31 -9.42 5.52 22.07
N THR A 32 -9.60 6.70 22.63
CA THR A 32 -10.45 6.91 23.82
C THR A 32 -11.69 7.76 23.54
N ASP A 33 -11.59 8.70 22.60
CA ASP A 33 -12.69 9.59 22.23
C ASP A 33 -13.26 9.22 20.85
N PHE A 34 -14.21 8.29 20.85
CA PHE A 34 -14.89 7.86 19.62
C PHE A 34 -15.77 8.95 18.98
N LYS A 35 -16.19 9.98 19.75
CA LYS A 35 -16.98 11.09 19.17
C LYS A 35 -16.15 11.98 18.26
N ASN A 36 -14.88 12.16 18.62
CA ASN A 36 -13.92 12.96 17.87
C ASN A 36 -12.80 12.08 17.28
N ALA A 37 -13.15 10.85 16.86
CA ALA A 37 -12.18 9.84 16.46
C ALA A 37 -11.21 10.32 15.38
N SER A 38 -11.71 11.00 14.34
CA SER A 38 -10.87 11.56 13.28
C SER A 38 -9.82 12.53 13.81
N ASP A 39 -10.22 13.45 14.68
CA ASP A 39 -9.31 14.44 15.25
C ASP A 39 -8.31 13.81 16.23
N GLU A 40 -8.74 12.80 17.01
CA GLU A 40 -7.84 12.07 17.90
C GLU A 40 -6.81 11.27 17.12
N ILE A 41 -7.20 10.61 16.02
CA ILE A 41 -6.29 9.89 15.11
C ILE A 41 -5.24 10.84 14.55
N LEU A 42 -5.66 12.00 14.03
CA LEU A 42 -4.74 12.99 13.45
C LEU A 42 -3.77 13.56 14.50
N ARG A 43 -4.23 13.81 15.73
CA ARG A 43 -3.38 14.32 16.82
C ARG A 43 -2.36 13.29 17.32
N ASN A 44 -2.68 12.00 17.26
CA ASN A 44 -1.75 10.93 17.66
C ASN A 44 -0.64 10.70 16.65
N GLU A 45 -0.81 11.13 15.39
CA GLU A 45 0.14 10.92 14.29
C GLU A 45 0.64 9.46 14.24
N PRO A 46 -0.26 8.46 14.12
CA PRO A 46 0.14 7.06 14.07
C PRO A 46 0.80 6.72 12.73
N ASP A 47 1.70 5.74 12.72
CA ASP A 47 2.25 5.16 11.49
C ASP A 47 1.28 4.18 10.81
N LEU A 48 0.29 3.65 11.56
CA LEU A 48 -0.75 2.75 11.08
C LEU A 48 -1.95 2.77 12.04
N VAL A 49 -3.16 2.61 11.51
CA VAL A 49 -4.40 2.48 12.27
C VAL A 49 -4.98 1.07 12.08
N LEU A 50 -5.33 0.41 13.19
CA LEU A 50 -6.22 -0.75 13.18
C LEU A 50 -7.62 -0.26 13.51
N LEU A 51 -8.58 -0.44 12.60
CA LEU A 51 -9.90 0.16 12.70
C LEU A 51 -11.00 -0.89 12.62
N ASP A 52 -11.84 -1.00 13.67
CA ASP A 52 -13.07 -1.77 13.57
C ASP A 52 -14.15 -1.00 12.80
N ILE A 53 -14.99 -1.73 12.08
CA ILE A 53 -16.19 -1.18 11.43
C ILE A 53 -17.22 -0.78 12.46
N ASN A 54 -17.41 -1.58 13.50
CA ASN A 54 -18.44 -1.37 14.51
C ASN A 54 -17.88 -0.57 15.70
N ILE A 55 -17.84 0.74 15.56
CA ILE A 55 -17.41 1.63 16.63
C ILE A 55 -18.57 2.51 17.13
N PRO A 56 -18.54 2.98 18.37
CA PRO A 56 -19.56 3.87 18.91
C PRO A 56 -19.66 5.19 18.14
N TYR A 57 -20.87 5.70 18.01
CA TYR A 57 -21.23 7.00 17.42
C TYR A 57 -21.14 7.09 15.90
N MET A 58 -20.33 6.25 15.22
CA MET A 58 -20.22 6.24 13.76
C MET A 58 -19.79 4.85 13.25
N ASN A 59 -19.97 4.62 11.96
CA ASN A 59 -19.42 3.44 11.30
C ASN A 59 -17.94 3.68 10.96
N GLY A 60 -17.06 2.70 11.20
CA GLY A 60 -15.63 2.79 10.91
C GLY A 60 -15.32 3.06 9.43
N GLU A 61 -16.15 2.59 8.51
CA GLU A 61 -16.00 2.90 7.07
C GLU A 61 -16.25 4.40 6.78
N MET A 62 -17.20 5.03 7.48
CA MET A 62 -17.42 6.47 7.37
C MET A 62 -16.23 7.26 7.96
N LEU A 63 -15.70 6.78 9.09
CA LEU A 63 -14.48 7.35 9.68
C LEU A 63 -13.29 7.22 8.71
N LEU A 64 -13.11 6.08 8.07
CA LEU A 64 -12.07 5.86 7.08
C LEU A 64 -12.19 6.84 5.92
N ARG A 65 -13.40 7.02 5.38
CA ARG A 65 -13.66 7.97 4.28
C ARG A 65 -13.33 9.41 4.68
N ASP A 66 -13.64 9.83 5.92
CA ASP A 66 -13.28 11.15 6.43
C ASP A 66 -11.75 11.29 6.60
N LEU A 67 -11.09 10.26 7.12
CA LEU A 67 -9.63 10.22 7.25
C LEU A 67 -8.92 10.37 5.91
N ARG A 68 -9.40 9.72 4.85
CA ARG A 68 -8.79 9.78 3.51
C ARG A 68 -8.84 11.17 2.87
N GLN A 69 -9.69 12.07 3.38
CA GLN A 69 -9.68 13.48 2.96
C GLN A 69 -8.57 14.29 3.66
N LYS A 70 -7.98 13.76 4.75
CA LYS A 70 -7.08 14.48 5.64
C LYS A 70 -5.68 13.85 5.75
N THR A 71 -5.57 12.54 5.51
CA THR A 71 -4.32 11.79 5.70
C THR A 71 -4.27 10.51 4.87
N ASP A 72 -3.04 10.13 4.50
CA ASP A 72 -2.73 8.85 3.83
C ASP A 72 -2.19 7.80 4.82
N VAL A 73 -2.46 7.96 6.13
CA VAL A 73 -2.03 6.97 7.12
C VAL A 73 -2.57 5.58 6.77
N PRO A 74 -1.74 4.53 6.76
CA PRO A 74 -2.19 3.17 6.49
C PRO A 74 -3.28 2.72 7.47
N VAL A 75 -4.37 2.14 6.96
CA VAL A 75 -5.48 1.63 7.75
C VAL A 75 -5.74 0.17 7.40
N ILE A 76 -5.70 -0.71 8.41
CA ILE A 76 -6.22 -2.07 8.33
C ILE A 76 -7.60 -2.10 8.98
N MET A 77 -8.61 -2.52 8.23
CA MET A 77 -9.93 -2.80 8.81
C MET A 77 -9.89 -4.14 9.54
N VAL A 78 -10.28 -4.17 10.81
CA VAL A 78 -10.29 -5.38 11.66
C VAL A 78 -11.69 -5.58 12.19
N THR A 79 -12.47 -6.51 11.64
CA THR A 79 -13.90 -6.59 11.92
C THR A 79 -14.43 -8.01 11.96
N SER A 80 -15.59 -8.20 12.62
CA SER A 80 -16.34 -9.47 12.62
C SER A 80 -17.23 -9.67 11.38
N ARG A 81 -17.29 -8.71 10.46
CA ARG A 81 -17.97 -8.89 9.19
C ARG A 81 -17.07 -9.70 8.25
N ASP A 82 -17.62 -10.75 7.68
CA ASP A 82 -16.90 -11.75 6.87
C ASP A 82 -17.42 -11.87 5.43
N SER A 83 -18.33 -10.97 5.02
CA SER A 83 -18.85 -11.01 3.66
C SER A 83 -17.85 -10.39 2.67
N GLU A 84 -17.68 -11.01 1.50
CA GLU A 84 -16.89 -10.45 0.39
C GLU A 84 -17.35 -9.03 0.00
N ALA A 85 -18.65 -8.76 0.14
CA ALA A 85 -19.21 -7.44 -0.13
C ALA A 85 -18.71 -6.37 0.84
N ASP A 86 -18.57 -6.68 2.14
CA ASP A 86 -18.04 -5.77 3.14
C ASP A 86 -16.54 -5.49 2.91
N GLU A 87 -15.77 -6.51 2.52
CA GLU A 87 -14.35 -6.36 2.16
C GLU A 87 -14.18 -5.42 0.95
N VAL A 88 -14.89 -5.69 -0.15
CA VAL A 88 -14.87 -4.85 -1.36
C VAL A 88 -15.29 -3.41 -1.04
N LEU A 89 -16.31 -3.24 -0.19
CA LEU A 89 -16.79 -1.92 0.20
C LEU A 89 -15.75 -1.16 1.02
N SER A 90 -15.13 -1.80 2.02
CA SER A 90 -14.07 -1.18 2.84
C SER A 90 -12.85 -0.79 2.00
N MET A 91 -12.45 -1.63 1.05
CA MET A 91 -11.37 -1.31 0.11
C MET A 91 -11.76 -0.14 -0.82
N SER A 92 -13.01 -0.04 -1.26
CA SER A 92 -13.50 1.09 -2.07
C SER A 92 -13.50 2.42 -1.30
N TYR A 93 -13.61 2.40 0.03
CA TYR A 93 -13.48 3.57 0.89
C TYR A 93 -12.04 3.93 1.23
N GLY A 94 -11.07 3.16 0.74
CA GLY A 94 -9.65 3.45 0.84
C GLY A 94 -8.93 2.74 1.99
N ALA A 95 -9.43 1.59 2.44
CA ALA A 95 -8.66 0.70 3.31
C ALA A 95 -7.42 0.18 2.58
N ASP A 96 -6.30 0.05 3.28
CA ASP A 96 -5.06 -0.51 2.72
C ASP A 96 -5.02 -2.03 2.88
N ASP A 97 -5.78 -2.57 3.83
CA ASP A 97 -5.95 -4.01 4.04
C ASP A 97 -7.21 -4.28 4.89
N TYR A 98 -7.64 -5.53 4.91
CA TYR A 98 -8.84 -6.00 5.62
C TYR A 98 -8.56 -7.34 6.27
N ILE A 99 -9.01 -7.53 7.51
CA ILE A 99 -8.88 -8.79 8.24
C ILE A 99 -10.12 -9.08 9.07
N THR A 100 -10.64 -10.31 8.96
CA THR A 100 -11.83 -10.75 9.70
C THR A 100 -11.47 -11.34 11.05
N LYS A 101 -12.29 -11.05 12.07
CA LYS A 101 -12.24 -11.69 13.40
C LYS A 101 -13.00 -13.04 13.37
N PRO A 102 -12.48 -14.11 13.98
CA PRO A 102 -11.19 -14.20 14.66
C PRO A 102 -10.01 -14.32 13.67
N TYR A 103 -8.95 -13.57 13.89
CA TYR A 103 -7.76 -13.57 13.05
C TYR A 103 -6.58 -14.29 13.70
N ASN A 104 -5.67 -14.77 12.88
CA ASN A 104 -4.39 -15.29 13.36
C ASN A 104 -3.46 -14.11 13.68
N PRO A 105 -2.94 -13.98 14.94
CA PRO A 105 -2.06 -12.90 15.33
C PRO A 105 -0.81 -12.76 14.45
N THR A 106 -0.23 -13.88 14.01
CA THR A 106 0.94 -13.86 13.11
C THR A 106 0.62 -13.25 11.76
N ILE A 107 -0.57 -13.57 11.20
CA ILE A 107 -1.02 -12.99 9.93
C ILE A 107 -1.24 -11.49 10.07
N LEU A 108 -1.88 -11.03 11.16
CA LEU A 108 -2.05 -9.60 11.43
C LEU A 108 -0.70 -8.87 11.49
N LEU A 109 0.28 -9.40 12.22
CA LEU A 109 1.63 -8.83 12.32
C LEU A 109 2.35 -8.77 10.97
N LEU A 110 2.21 -9.79 10.12
CA LEU A 110 2.78 -9.80 8.77
C LEU A 110 2.16 -8.70 7.89
N ARG A 111 0.84 -8.50 7.95
CA ARG A 111 0.14 -7.43 7.22
C ARG A 111 0.55 -6.04 7.68
N ILE A 112 0.61 -5.82 9.00
CA ILE A 112 1.12 -4.58 9.60
C ILE A 112 2.54 -4.28 9.09
N ASN A 113 3.45 -5.25 9.16
CA ASN A 113 4.83 -5.07 8.70
C ASN A 113 4.90 -4.74 7.20
N ALA A 114 4.10 -5.40 6.38
CA ALA A 114 4.04 -5.14 4.94
C ALA A 114 3.59 -3.70 4.63
N LEU A 115 2.53 -3.22 5.30
CA LEU A 115 2.03 -1.87 5.14
C LEU A 115 3.00 -0.80 5.66
N LEU A 116 3.59 -1.01 6.85
CA LEU A 116 4.57 -0.08 7.39
C LEU A 116 5.84 0.02 6.53
N LYS A 117 6.27 -1.07 5.91
CA LYS A 117 7.38 -1.05 4.94
C LYS A 117 7.00 -0.25 3.68
N ARG A 118 5.78 -0.43 3.15
CA ARG A 118 5.28 0.36 2.01
C ARG A 118 5.20 1.85 2.36
N ALA A 119 4.61 2.19 3.50
CA ALA A 119 4.49 3.57 3.96
C ALA A 119 5.87 4.21 4.22
N ALA A 120 6.83 3.48 4.77
CA ALA A 120 8.19 3.97 4.96
C ALA A 120 8.91 4.20 3.62
N ALA A 121 8.70 3.34 2.63
CA ALA A 121 9.19 3.55 1.27
C ALA A 121 8.52 4.78 0.60
N SER A 122 7.26 5.06 0.95
CA SER A 122 6.51 6.23 0.50
C SER A 122 6.88 7.52 1.24
N SER A 123 7.20 7.45 2.53
CA SER A 123 7.57 8.60 3.40
C SER A 123 9.04 8.98 3.28
N ALA A 124 9.88 8.09 2.79
CA ALA A 124 11.17 8.51 2.31
C ALA A 124 10.90 9.41 1.10
N ASN A 125 10.98 10.73 1.31
CA ASN A 125 11.19 11.75 0.28
C ASN A 125 12.56 11.53 -0.40
N ASN A 126 12.84 10.31 -0.79
CA ASN A 126 13.82 10.02 -1.80
C ASN A 126 13.05 10.15 -3.10
N ASN A 127 13.12 11.35 -3.69
CA ASN A 127 12.87 11.48 -5.11
C ASN A 127 13.59 10.29 -5.74
N THR A 128 12.81 9.29 -6.13
CA THR A 128 13.38 8.11 -6.78
C THR A 128 13.74 8.56 -8.17
N PHE A 129 15.02 8.51 -8.51
CA PHE A 129 15.48 8.87 -9.84
C PHE A 129 15.85 7.63 -10.62
N TYR A 130 15.47 7.63 -11.87
CA TYR A 130 15.99 6.72 -12.86
C TYR A 130 16.52 7.51 -14.03
N ARG A 131 17.83 7.45 -14.29
CA ARG A 131 18.52 8.40 -15.18
C ARG A 131 18.23 9.85 -14.75
N GLU A 132 17.79 10.71 -15.66
CA GLU A 132 17.43 12.12 -15.36
C GLU A 132 15.92 12.31 -15.07
N MET A 133 15.20 11.22 -14.78
CA MET A 133 13.77 11.27 -14.52
C MET A 133 13.48 11.17 -13.01
N GLU A 134 12.62 12.05 -12.53
CA GLU A 134 12.05 11.99 -11.18
C GLU A 134 10.79 11.13 -11.18
N ILE A 135 10.75 10.10 -10.33
CA ILE A 135 9.64 9.18 -10.24
C ILE A 135 8.81 9.53 -9.01
N LEU A 136 7.53 9.75 -9.22
CA LEU A 136 6.54 10.08 -8.20
C LEU A 136 5.50 8.95 -8.12
N PRO A 137 5.81 7.83 -7.45
CA PRO A 137 4.98 6.62 -7.48
C PRO A 137 3.55 6.86 -6.97
N GLN A 138 3.39 7.71 -5.95
CA GLN A 138 2.09 8.04 -5.35
C GLN A 138 1.15 8.75 -6.35
N LYS A 139 1.73 9.52 -7.28
CA LYS A 139 0.97 10.25 -8.30
C LYS A 139 0.82 9.46 -9.59
N GLY A 140 1.48 8.31 -9.71
CA GLY A 140 1.56 7.59 -10.98
C GLY A 140 2.30 8.36 -12.08
N VAL A 141 3.25 9.23 -11.70
CA VAL A 141 3.89 10.19 -12.61
C VAL A 141 5.40 9.95 -12.66
N ILE A 142 5.96 10.06 -13.84
CA ILE A 142 7.41 10.21 -14.06
C ILE A 142 7.64 11.57 -14.72
N LYS A 143 8.43 12.43 -14.07
CA LYS A 143 8.85 13.71 -14.61
C LYS A 143 10.17 13.58 -15.35
N TYR A 144 10.28 14.24 -16.49
CA TYR A 144 11.48 14.26 -17.32
C TYR A 144 11.73 15.67 -17.90
N ASN A 145 12.80 15.87 -18.64
CA ASN A 145 13.21 17.20 -19.16
C ASN A 145 13.28 18.27 -18.06
N ASP A 146 14.03 18.00 -16.98
CA ASP A 146 14.14 18.88 -15.80
C ASP A 146 12.79 19.20 -15.13
N GLY A 147 11.87 18.24 -15.17
CA GLY A 147 10.56 18.37 -14.55
C GLY A 147 9.53 19.18 -15.35
N ARG A 148 9.85 19.53 -16.61
CA ARG A 148 8.93 20.29 -17.48
C ARG A 148 7.83 19.43 -18.08
N ASP A 149 8.12 18.15 -18.29
CA ASP A 149 7.21 17.20 -18.91
C ASP A 149 6.89 16.07 -17.95
N GLU A 150 5.69 15.49 -18.09
CA GLU A 150 5.21 14.41 -17.23
C GLU A 150 4.70 13.24 -18.07
N MET A 151 5.06 12.02 -17.66
CA MET A 151 4.53 10.77 -18.19
C MET A 151 3.67 10.11 -17.11
N LEU A 152 2.40 9.89 -17.42
CA LEU A 152 1.46 9.19 -16.55
C LEU A 152 1.57 7.68 -16.76
N LEU A 153 1.72 6.94 -15.67
CA LEU A 153 1.65 5.47 -15.64
C LEU A 153 0.39 5.03 -14.92
N THR A 154 -0.19 3.94 -15.39
CA THR A 154 -1.22 3.24 -14.61
C THR A 154 -0.61 2.63 -13.35
N LYS A 155 -1.45 2.27 -12.37
CA LYS A 155 -1.00 1.62 -11.12
C LYS A 155 -0.13 0.40 -11.40
N ASN A 156 -0.55 -0.47 -12.31
CA ASN A 156 0.18 -1.69 -12.66
C ASN A 156 1.50 -1.40 -13.38
N GLU A 157 1.51 -0.44 -14.31
CA GLU A 157 2.74 0.00 -14.97
C GLU A 157 3.74 0.57 -13.96
N MET A 158 3.28 1.39 -13.00
CA MET A 158 4.12 1.94 -11.95
C MET A 158 4.64 0.85 -11.00
N THR A 159 3.79 -0.08 -10.57
CA THR A 159 4.20 -1.22 -9.72
C THR A 159 5.30 -2.05 -10.38
N ILE A 160 5.12 -2.43 -11.66
CA ILE A 160 6.13 -3.17 -12.42
C ILE A 160 7.44 -2.37 -12.53
N PHE A 161 7.33 -1.09 -12.88
CA PHE A 161 8.51 -0.23 -13.03
C PHE A 161 9.29 -0.09 -11.73
N MET A 162 8.61 0.14 -10.61
CA MET A 162 9.23 0.24 -9.28
C MET A 162 9.88 -1.08 -8.83
N CYS A 163 9.25 -2.22 -9.10
CA CYS A 163 9.82 -3.53 -8.81
C CYS A 163 11.12 -3.78 -9.60
N LEU A 164 11.11 -3.46 -10.90
CA LEU A 164 12.30 -3.55 -11.74
C LEU A 164 13.40 -2.57 -11.31
N LEU A 165 13.02 -1.35 -10.92
CA LEU A 165 13.95 -0.31 -10.47
C LEU A 165 14.63 -0.66 -9.16
N ALA A 166 13.90 -1.24 -8.21
CA ALA A 166 14.45 -1.73 -6.95
C ALA A 166 15.52 -2.82 -7.15
N LYS A 167 15.48 -3.52 -8.27
CA LYS A 167 16.40 -4.58 -8.67
C LYS A 167 17.12 -4.25 -9.98
N LYS A 168 17.40 -2.97 -10.20
CA LYS A 168 18.11 -2.50 -11.38
C LYS A 168 19.34 -3.37 -11.66
N ASP A 169 19.59 -3.62 -12.94
CA ASP A 169 20.69 -4.45 -13.45
C ASP A 169 20.61 -5.95 -13.01
N ARG A 170 19.47 -6.39 -12.45
CA ARG A 170 19.21 -7.79 -12.12
C ARG A 170 17.94 -8.27 -12.83
N ILE A 171 17.90 -9.57 -13.09
CA ILE A 171 16.72 -10.20 -13.66
C ILE A 171 15.67 -10.34 -12.57
N VAL A 172 14.47 -9.85 -12.84
CA VAL A 172 13.27 -10.05 -12.03
C VAL A 172 12.41 -11.09 -12.75
N SER A 173 12.09 -12.18 -12.07
CA SER A 173 11.32 -13.27 -12.66
C SER A 173 9.87 -12.84 -12.93
N ARG A 174 9.19 -13.57 -13.83
CA ARG A 174 7.75 -13.34 -14.09
C ARG A 174 6.92 -13.56 -12.84
N ASP A 175 7.20 -14.63 -12.10
CA ASP A 175 6.47 -14.98 -10.88
C ASP A 175 6.62 -13.88 -9.81
N GLU A 176 7.79 -13.29 -9.70
CA GLU A 176 8.08 -12.21 -8.78
C GLU A 176 7.30 -10.93 -9.15
N LEU A 177 7.26 -10.55 -10.44
CA LEU A 177 6.45 -9.43 -10.93
C LEU A 177 4.95 -9.69 -10.79
N MET A 178 4.52 -10.93 -11.03
CA MET A 178 3.13 -11.33 -10.82
C MET A 178 2.74 -11.28 -9.35
N THR A 179 3.62 -11.68 -8.43
CA THR A 179 3.38 -11.58 -7.00
C THR A 179 3.19 -10.13 -6.55
N GLU A 180 4.04 -9.22 -7.03
CA GLU A 180 3.91 -7.78 -6.74
C GLU A 180 2.60 -7.18 -7.31
N LEU A 181 2.19 -7.63 -8.50
CA LEU A 181 0.93 -7.21 -9.10
C LEU A 181 -0.28 -7.83 -8.38
N TRP A 182 -0.18 -9.10 -7.95
CA TRP A 182 -1.26 -9.81 -7.27
C TRP A 182 -1.58 -9.26 -5.90
N ASN A 183 -0.59 -8.74 -5.20
CA ASN A 183 -0.79 -8.01 -3.93
C ASN A 183 -1.64 -6.73 -4.11
N ASN A 184 -1.96 -6.35 -5.35
CA ASN A 184 -2.69 -5.14 -5.67
C ASN A 184 -4.03 -5.38 -6.41
N GLU A 185 -4.28 -6.57 -7.02
CA GLU A 185 -5.54 -6.88 -7.76
C GLU A 185 -5.75 -8.39 -7.91
N GLU A 186 -6.97 -8.88 -7.70
CA GLU A 186 -7.32 -10.31 -7.56
C GLU A 186 -7.23 -11.19 -8.82
N TYR A 187 -7.08 -10.65 -10.05
CA TYR A 187 -7.12 -11.45 -11.29
C TYR A 187 -6.19 -10.93 -12.40
N LEU A 188 -4.88 -11.00 -12.20
CA LEU A 188 -3.96 -10.77 -13.30
C LEU A 188 -3.43 -12.11 -13.84
N ASN A 189 -3.68 -12.37 -15.14
CA ASN A 189 -3.08 -13.50 -15.83
C ASN A 189 -1.72 -13.13 -16.44
N ASP A 190 -0.97 -14.12 -16.86
CA ASP A 190 0.38 -13.97 -17.44
C ASP A 190 0.40 -13.07 -18.70
N ASN A 191 -0.72 -12.96 -19.43
CA ASN A 191 -0.88 -12.05 -20.55
C ASN A 191 -0.93 -10.58 -20.10
N ALA A 192 -1.54 -10.29 -18.93
CA ALA A 192 -1.61 -8.93 -18.40
C ALA A 192 -0.22 -8.37 -18.10
N LEU A 193 0.68 -9.15 -17.52
CA LEU A 193 2.08 -8.75 -17.32
C LEU A 193 2.75 -8.39 -18.64
N THR A 194 2.62 -9.25 -19.67
CA THR A 194 3.22 -9.00 -20.97
C THR A 194 2.70 -7.72 -21.62
N VAL A 195 1.39 -7.46 -21.50
CA VAL A 195 0.76 -6.23 -22.03
C VAL A 195 1.28 -4.98 -21.29
N ASN A 196 1.37 -5.02 -19.95
CA ASN A 196 1.88 -3.89 -19.18
C ASN A 196 3.36 -3.60 -19.47
N ILE A 197 4.20 -4.63 -19.63
CA ILE A 197 5.60 -4.46 -20.05
C ILE A 197 5.69 -3.82 -21.45
N SER A 198 4.86 -4.26 -22.39
CA SER A 198 4.81 -3.66 -23.73
C SER A 198 4.39 -2.20 -23.71
N ARG A 199 3.40 -1.85 -22.89
CA ARG A 199 2.94 -0.47 -22.71
C ARG A 199 4.02 0.40 -22.08
N LEU A 200 4.69 -0.08 -21.03
CA LEU A 200 5.82 0.61 -20.43
C LEU A 200 6.92 0.93 -21.44
N ARG A 201 7.33 -0.05 -22.25
CA ARG A 201 8.31 0.17 -23.31
C ARG A 201 7.87 1.23 -24.30
N ALA A 202 6.60 1.20 -24.73
CA ALA A 202 6.04 2.19 -25.63
C ALA A 202 6.12 3.61 -25.02
N ARG A 203 5.70 3.77 -23.76
CA ARG A 203 5.76 5.07 -23.08
C ARG A 203 7.17 5.62 -22.95
N PHE A 204 8.16 4.78 -22.62
CA PHE A 204 9.56 5.22 -22.59
C PHE A 204 10.09 5.58 -23.98
N LYS A 205 9.70 4.83 -25.00
CA LYS A 205 10.05 5.13 -26.39
C LYS A 205 9.45 6.46 -26.86
N ASP A 206 8.21 6.78 -26.46
CA ASP A 206 7.54 8.04 -26.81
C ASP A 206 8.29 9.28 -26.25
N ILE A 207 9.06 9.12 -25.20
CA ILE A 207 9.91 10.17 -24.60
C ILE A 207 11.39 10.05 -25.02
N GLY A 208 11.68 9.22 -26.04
CA GLY A 208 13.02 9.08 -26.62
C GLY A 208 13.95 8.15 -25.85
N ILE A 209 13.45 7.33 -24.94
CA ILE A 209 14.26 6.38 -24.17
C ILE A 209 13.96 4.95 -24.68
N GLU A 210 14.87 4.42 -25.44
CA GLU A 210 14.76 3.04 -25.98
C GLU A 210 15.45 2.03 -25.05
N ASP A 211 15.07 0.77 -25.17
CA ASP A 211 15.68 -0.40 -24.52
C ASP A 211 15.77 -0.34 -22.98
N VAL A 212 14.80 0.35 -22.34
CA VAL A 212 14.72 0.49 -20.87
C VAL A 212 14.50 -0.84 -20.16
N ILE A 213 13.68 -1.72 -20.76
CA ILE A 213 13.34 -3.03 -20.18
C ILE A 213 13.69 -4.11 -21.19
N GLU A 214 14.64 -4.95 -20.87
CA GLU A 214 15.00 -6.12 -21.69
C GLU A 214 14.25 -7.37 -21.24
N THR A 215 13.94 -8.25 -22.21
CA THR A 215 13.43 -9.59 -21.93
C THR A 215 14.58 -10.59 -21.87
N ARG A 216 14.71 -11.30 -20.77
CA ARG A 216 15.59 -12.47 -20.65
C ARG A 216 14.74 -13.73 -20.83
N LYS A 217 14.81 -14.31 -22.03
CA LYS A 217 13.95 -15.44 -22.44
C LYS A 217 13.99 -16.58 -21.41
N GLY A 218 12.81 -16.98 -20.92
CA GLY A 218 12.65 -18.03 -19.92
C GLY A 218 13.06 -17.66 -18.49
N GLN A 219 13.53 -16.41 -18.24
CA GLN A 219 13.98 -15.96 -16.92
C GLN A 219 13.15 -14.79 -16.39
N GLY A 220 12.82 -13.81 -17.22
CA GLY A 220 12.07 -12.64 -16.76
C GLY A 220 12.45 -11.36 -17.51
N TYR A 221 12.49 -10.26 -16.77
CA TYR A 221 12.78 -8.92 -17.29
C TYR A 221 13.87 -8.23 -16.47
N ILE A 222 14.59 -7.33 -17.09
CA ILE A 222 15.66 -6.53 -16.47
C ILE A 222 15.50 -5.07 -16.88
N LEU A 223 15.65 -4.16 -15.91
CA LEU A 223 15.76 -2.72 -16.17
C LEU A 223 17.23 -2.37 -16.37
N VAL A 224 17.54 -1.70 -17.49
CA VAL A 224 18.92 -1.38 -17.93
C VAL A 224 19.23 0.10 -17.75
#